data_7e6382fd3d21ddd39fcc1acf0a6d04c9
#
_entry.id   7e6382fd3d21ddd39fcc1acf0a6d04c9
#
_cell.length_a   1.000
_cell.length_b   1.000
_cell.length_c   1.000
_cell.angle_alpha   90.00
_cell.angle_beta   90.00
_cell.angle_gamma   90.00
#
_symmetry.space_group_name_H-M   'P 1'
#
loop_
_entity.id
_entity.type
_entity.pdbx_description
1 polymer ?
#
loop_
_entity_poly.entity_id
_entity_poly.type
_entity_poly.pdbx_seq_one_letter_code
_entity_poly.pdbx_strand_id
1 'polypeptide(L)'
;MNKKLITIGFIILTMAIIVKSLFVVAKNIKIDDFHKAAIVFVIDSSLSNQKNLPAELKYVKSLCAILDPEDAVKIIKVSKSSYLIYEGTPADVQGITKAVESFTSNKKDNYTSYGEGIKKALGYCLTMKKEGYRPSVVVIGDLANEGILSKQLNWETLPQNIKNIQKYAPELAMMFVYAPPQKLDIVKTKLAPVLGETRLVTANAAMIDKSDRRFLKAIGR
;
A
#
# COMPACT_ATOMS: atom_id res chain seq x y z
N MET A 1 -41.43 -43.28 -34.29
CA MET A 1 -40.91 -42.15 -33.51
C MET A 1 -39.93 -41.38 -34.39
N ASN A 2 -40.14 -40.10 -34.63
CA ASN A 2 -39.49 -39.32 -35.69
C ASN A 2 -38.05 -38.98 -35.29
N LYS A 3 -37.04 -39.59 -35.95
CA LYS A 3 -35.59 -39.37 -35.64
C LYS A 3 -35.20 -37.89 -35.57
N LYS A 4 -35.84 -37.02 -36.34
CA LYS A 4 -35.62 -35.57 -36.32
C LYS A 4 -36.03 -34.93 -34.99
N LEU A 5 -37.11 -35.42 -34.34
CA LEU A 5 -37.55 -34.89 -33.03
C LEU A 5 -36.57 -35.27 -31.89
N ILE A 6 -35.98 -36.43 -31.96
CA ILE A 6 -35.00 -36.90 -30.98
C ILE A 6 -33.70 -36.06 -31.08
N THR A 7 -33.26 -35.79 -32.34
CA THR A 7 -32.05 -34.95 -32.58
C THR A 7 -32.25 -33.55 -32.08
N ILE A 8 -33.40 -32.90 -32.32
CA ILE A 8 -33.71 -31.57 -31.85
C ILE A 8 -33.76 -31.51 -30.32
N GLY A 9 -34.38 -32.50 -29.67
CA GLY A 9 -34.42 -32.60 -28.22
C GLY A 9 -33.03 -32.73 -27.60
N PHE A 10 -32.14 -33.48 -28.24
CA PHE A 10 -30.75 -33.63 -27.77
C PHE A 10 -29.94 -32.36 -27.91
N ILE A 11 -30.10 -31.58 -28.97
CA ILE A 11 -29.44 -30.28 -29.19
C ILE A 11 -29.92 -29.27 -28.14
N ILE A 12 -31.21 -29.21 -27.85
CA ILE A 12 -31.75 -28.27 -26.84
C ILE A 12 -31.23 -28.65 -25.45
N LEU A 13 -31.18 -29.93 -25.13
CA LEU A 13 -30.66 -30.38 -23.82
C LEU A 13 -29.15 -30.07 -23.64
N THR A 14 -28.34 -30.29 -24.68
CA THR A 14 -26.90 -29.97 -24.63
C THR A 14 -26.67 -28.43 -24.54
N MET A 15 -27.44 -27.62 -25.27
CA MET A 15 -27.37 -26.16 -25.14
C MET A 15 -27.75 -25.70 -23.72
N ALA A 16 -28.80 -26.26 -23.12
CA ALA A 16 -29.20 -25.94 -21.75
C ALA A 16 -28.12 -26.31 -20.71
N ILE A 17 -27.43 -27.41 -20.90
CA ILE A 17 -26.31 -27.84 -20.04
C ILE A 17 -25.12 -26.89 -20.20
N ILE A 18 -24.77 -26.51 -21.44
CA ILE A 18 -23.68 -25.55 -21.70
C ILE A 18 -24.00 -24.18 -21.10
N VAL A 19 -25.20 -23.66 -21.28
CA VAL A 19 -25.62 -22.38 -20.69
C VAL A 19 -25.57 -22.45 -19.16
N LYS A 20 -26.05 -23.54 -18.56
CA LYS A 20 -26.02 -23.72 -17.12
C LYS A 20 -24.60 -23.83 -16.58
N SER A 21 -23.70 -24.53 -17.27
CA SER A 21 -22.29 -24.62 -16.88
C SER A 21 -21.57 -23.27 -17.04
N LEU A 22 -21.83 -22.51 -18.08
CA LEU A 22 -21.33 -21.14 -18.27
C LEU A 22 -21.83 -20.19 -17.16
N PHE A 23 -23.09 -20.34 -16.74
CA PHE A 23 -23.66 -19.54 -15.64
C PHE A 23 -23.04 -19.90 -14.28
N VAL A 24 -22.75 -21.18 -14.04
CA VAL A 24 -22.06 -21.64 -12.81
C VAL A 24 -20.60 -21.20 -12.82
N VAL A 25 -19.92 -21.27 -13.95
CA VAL A 25 -18.55 -20.75 -14.10
C VAL A 25 -18.52 -19.24 -13.94
N ALA A 26 -19.45 -18.50 -14.55
CA ALA A 26 -19.55 -17.04 -14.39
C ALA A 26 -19.89 -16.62 -12.95
N LYS A 27 -20.68 -17.44 -12.22
CA LYS A 27 -21.01 -17.18 -10.81
C LYS A 27 -19.87 -17.55 -9.83
N ASN A 28 -18.99 -18.47 -10.24
CA ASN A 28 -17.81 -18.87 -9.48
C ASN A 28 -16.52 -18.14 -9.90
N ILE A 29 -16.49 -17.51 -11.07
CA ILE A 29 -15.56 -16.45 -11.33
C ILE A 29 -16.09 -15.28 -10.47
N LYS A 30 -15.62 -15.18 -9.23
CA LYS A 30 -15.41 -13.88 -8.64
C LYS A 30 -14.50 -13.18 -9.65
N ILE A 31 -15.09 -12.35 -10.51
CA ILE A 31 -14.36 -11.22 -11.05
C ILE A 31 -13.89 -10.55 -9.77
N ASP A 32 -12.64 -10.78 -9.39
CA ASP A 32 -11.98 -9.96 -8.40
C ASP A 32 -12.22 -8.57 -8.96
N ASP A 33 -13.12 -7.83 -8.32
CA ASP A 33 -13.34 -6.44 -8.66
C ASP A 33 -11.93 -5.86 -8.70
N PHE A 34 -11.50 -5.41 -9.88
CA PHE A 34 -10.20 -4.77 -10.08
C PHE A 34 -10.24 -3.51 -9.23
N HIS A 35 -9.98 -3.68 -7.96
CA HIS A 35 -9.93 -2.58 -7.02
C HIS A 35 -8.65 -1.81 -7.33
N LYS A 36 -8.80 -0.57 -7.74
CA LYS A 36 -7.69 0.37 -7.84
C LYS A 36 -6.96 0.38 -6.51
N ALA A 37 -5.64 0.30 -6.55
CA ALA A 37 -4.82 0.42 -5.35
C ALA A 37 -4.64 1.90 -4.99
N ALA A 38 -4.49 2.17 -3.71
CA ALA A 38 -4.10 3.48 -3.23
C ALA A 38 -2.89 3.34 -2.31
N ILE A 39 -1.82 4.02 -2.63
CA ILE A 39 -0.57 3.97 -1.88
C ILE A 39 -0.28 5.32 -1.25
N VAL A 40 -0.12 5.34 0.07
CA VAL A 40 0.34 6.52 0.80
C VAL A 40 1.77 6.28 1.26
N PHE A 41 2.71 6.99 0.66
CA PHE A 41 4.11 7.01 1.07
C PHE A 41 4.29 7.94 2.27
N VAL A 42 5.01 7.46 3.28
CA VAL A 42 5.46 8.24 4.45
C VAL A 42 6.98 8.20 4.44
N ILE A 43 7.61 9.30 4.05
CA ILE A 43 9.05 9.34 3.76
C ILE A 43 9.75 10.26 4.74
N ASP A 44 10.77 9.73 5.39
CA ASP A 44 11.63 10.48 6.30
C ASP A 44 12.58 11.41 5.56
N SER A 45 12.53 12.69 5.89
CA SER A 45 13.44 13.69 5.38
C SER A 45 14.28 14.34 6.50
N SER A 46 14.39 13.69 7.65
CA SER A 46 15.22 14.16 8.76
C SER A 46 16.70 14.09 8.45
N LEU A 47 17.49 14.79 9.25
CA LEU A 47 18.94 14.84 9.08
C LEU A 47 19.60 13.46 9.26
N SER A 48 19.10 12.62 10.18
CA SER A 48 19.60 11.27 10.43
C SER A 48 19.47 10.37 9.20
N ASN A 49 18.40 10.54 8.42
CA ASN A 49 18.11 9.74 7.23
C ASN A 49 18.72 10.29 5.93
N GLN A 50 19.39 11.42 5.97
CA GLN A 50 19.86 12.15 4.78
C GLN A 50 20.73 11.33 3.85
N LYS A 51 21.55 10.42 4.41
CA LYS A 51 22.43 9.53 3.65
C LYS A 51 21.66 8.53 2.77
N ASN A 52 20.49 8.09 3.24
CA ASN A 52 19.66 7.08 2.56
C ASN A 52 18.66 7.72 1.60
N LEU A 53 18.29 8.98 1.84
CA LEU A 53 17.22 9.68 1.13
C LEU A 53 17.30 9.59 -0.39
N PRO A 54 18.45 9.75 -1.08
CA PRO A 54 18.51 9.61 -2.53
C PRO A 54 18.08 8.22 -3.04
N ALA A 55 18.47 7.15 -2.34
CA ALA A 55 18.09 5.79 -2.68
C ALA A 55 16.60 5.54 -2.43
N GLU A 56 16.06 6.08 -1.34
CA GLU A 56 14.66 6.00 -0.97
C GLU A 56 13.76 6.72 -1.98
N LEU A 57 14.15 7.91 -2.41
CA LEU A 57 13.41 8.67 -3.42
C LEU A 57 13.44 8.00 -4.79
N LYS A 58 14.57 7.37 -5.16
CA LYS A 58 14.65 6.52 -6.36
C LYS A 58 13.69 5.34 -6.24
N TYR A 59 13.62 4.71 -5.07
CA TYR A 59 12.71 3.61 -4.80
C TYR A 59 11.24 4.02 -4.97
N VAL A 60 10.82 5.17 -4.44
CA VAL A 60 9.46 5.70 -4.63
C VAL A 60 9.11 5.82 -6.11
N LYS A 61 9.99 6.41 -6.92
CA LYS A 61 9.80 6.52 -8.38
C LYS A 61 9.67 5.14 -9.04
N SER A 62 10.52 4.18 -8.65
CA SER A 62 10.50 2.82 -9.20
C SER A 62 9.21 2.08 -8.84
N LEU A 63 8.74 2.19 -7.60
CA LEU A 63 7.49 1.57 -7.18
C LEU A 63 6.29 2.21 -7.89
N CYS A 64 6.24 3.54 -8.02
CA CYS A 64 5.19 4.21 -8.80
C CYS A 64 5.18 3.78 -10.27
N ALA A 65 6.35 3.53 -10.89
CA ALA A 65 6.44 3.14 -12.30
C ALA A 65 5.85 1.75 -12.62
N ILE A 66 5.64 0.91 -11.62
CA ILE A 66 5.06 -0.44 -11.78
C ILE A 66 3.60 -0.54 -11.33
N LEU A 67 3.00 0.57 -10.87
CA LEU A 67 1.59 0.67 -10.54
C LEU A 67 0.75 0.95 -11.78
N ASP A 68 -0.54 0.63 -11.70
CA ASP A 68 -1.47 0.98 -12.76
C ASP A 68 -1.70 2.49 -12.84
N PRO A 69 -1.87 3.06 -14.04
CA PRO A 69 -2.13 4.50 -14.21
C PRO A 69 -3.33 5.03 -13.43
N GLU A 70 -4.29 4.16 -13.11
CA GLU A 70 -5.52 4.50 -12.39
C GLU A 70 -5.40 4.34 -10.87
N ASP A 71 -4.27 3.83 -10.36
CA ASP A 71 -4.01 3.77 -8.93
C ASP A 71 -3.84 5.19 -8.37
N ALA A 72 -4.05 5.33 -7.07
CA ALA A 72 -3.86 6.61 -6.40
C ALA A 72 -2.56 6.63 -5.60
N VAL A 73 -1.87 7.73 -5.66
CA VAL A 73 -0.60 7.96 -4.93
C VAL A 73 -0.69 9.22 -4.10
N LYS A 74 -0.33 9.11 -2.83
CA LYS A 74 -0.06 10.26 -1.95
C LYS A 74 1.34 10.16 -1.38
N ILE A 75 2.03 11.29 -1.26
CA ILE A 75 3.37 11.36 -0.66
C ILE A 75 3.35 12.32 0.52
N ILE A 76 3.68 11.79 1.69
CA ILE A 76 3.82 12.55 2.93
C ILE A 76 5.31 12.65 3.24
N LYS A 77 5.80 13.87 3.31
CA LYS A 77 7.13 14.20 3.83
C LYS A 77 7.07 14.29 5.34
N VAL A 78 7.98 13.60 6.02
CA VAL A 78 8.12 13.63 7.48
C VAL A 78 9.44 14.25 7.88
N SER A 79 9.36 15.27 8.76
CA SER A 79 10.49 15.91 9.44
C SER A 79 9.98 16.37 10.81
N LYS A 80 10.22 17.59 11.23
CA LYS A 80 9.63 18.19 12.46
C LYS A 80 8.09 18.13 12.48
N SER A 81 7.47 18.12 11.32
CA SER A 81 6.04 17.88 11.10
C SER A 81 5.86 17.09 9.83
N SER A 82 4.66 16.57 9.61
CA SER A 82 4.33 15.81 8.41
C SER A 82 3.48 16.64 7.45
N TYR A 83 3.85 16.62 6.16
CA TYR A 83 3.21 17.41 5.10
C TYR A 83 2.85 16.51 3.93
N LEU A 84 1.61 16.63 3.43
CA LEU A 84 1.25 16.08 2.13
C LEU A 84 1.90 16.96 1.06
N ILE A 85 2.75 16.37 0.24
CA ILE A 85 3.51 17.08 -0.81
C ILE A 85 3.11 16.67 -2.22
N TYR A 86 2.40 15.54 -2.34
CA TYR A 86 1.86 15.06 -3.61
C TYR A 86 0.57 14.27 -3.38
N GLU A 87 -0.37 14.47 -4.28
CA GLU A 87 -1.59 13.70 -4.43
C GLU A 87 -1.93 13.61 -5.91
N GLY A 88 -2.08 12.39 -6.44
CA GLY A 88 -2.37 12.17 -7.84
C GLY A 88 -2.31 10.68 -8.21
N THR A 89 -1.91 10.39 -9.43
CA THR A 89 -1.79 9.02 -9.96
C THR A 89 -0.34 8.70 -10.35
N PRO A 90 0.02 7.42 -10.51
CA PRO A 90 1.34 7.02 -11.00
C PRO A 90 1.66 7.57 -12.39
N ALA A 91 0.64 7.85 -13.22
CA ALA A 91 0.81 8.41 -14.55
C ALA A 91 1.38 9.85 -14.55
N ASP A 92 1.20 10.60 -13.46
CA ASP A 92 1.79 11.93 -13.29
C ASP A 92 3.26 11.85 -12.84
N VAL A 93 4.10 11.33 -13.73
CA VAL A 93 5.55 11.18 -13.47
C VAL A 93 6.23 12.52 -13.16
N GLN A 94 5.77 13.62 -13.76
CA GLN A 94 6.33 14.95 -13.53
C GLN A 94 5.98 15.47 -12.13
N GLY A 95 4.74 15.32 -11.69
CA GLY A 95 4.29 15.70 -10.36
C GLY A 95 5.03 14.92 -9.27
N ILE A 96 5.13 13.58 -9.43
CA ILE A 96 5.90 12.72 -8.53
C ILE A 96 7.38 13.15 -8.50
N THR A 97 7.97 13.42 -9.66
CA THR A 97 9.37 13.85 -9.73
C THR A 97 9.60 15.16 -9.00
N LYS A 98 8.77 16.18 -9.24
CA LYS A 98 8.83 17.47 -8.54
C LYS A 98 8.66 17.31 -7.02
N ALA A 99 7.69 16.49 -6.60
CA ALA A 99 7.48 16.21 -5.19
C ALA A 99 8.71 15.56 -4.55
N VAL A 100 9.29 14.57 -5.21
CA VAL A 100 10.51 13.89 -4.75
C VAL A 100 11.71 14.82 -4.70
N GLU A 101 11.89 15.69 -5.69
CA GLU A 101 12.98 16.69 -5.73
C GLU A 101 12.81 17.77 -4.65
N SER A 102 11.58 18.03 -4.17
CA SER A 102 11.33 18.95 -3.07
C SER A 102 11.80 18.46 -1.69
N PHE A 103 12.29 17.21 -1.60
CA PHE A 103 12.89 16.65 -0.39
C PHE A 103 14.30 17.19 -0.10
N THR A 104 14.55 18.45 -0.39
CA THR A 104 15.78 19.08 0.07
C THR A 104 15.80 19.06 1.58
N SER A 105 16.81 18.42 2.15
CA SER A 105 16.98 18.39 3.59
C SER A 105 17.13 19.82 4.09
N ASN A 106 16.21 20.25 4.90
CA ASN A 106 16.42 21.43 5.71
C ASN A 106 17.48 21.02 6.76
N LYS A 107 18.72 21.49 6.61
CA LYS A 107 19.84 21.19 7.54
C LYS A 107 19.53 21.47 9.02
N LYS A 108 18.35 22.01 9.33
CA LYS A 108 17.86 22.36 10.67
C LYS A 108 16.84 21.36 11.23
N ASP A 109 16.35 20.40 10.43
CA ASP A 109 15.33 19.44 10.89
C ASP A 109 15.97 18.20 11.48
N ASN A 110 16.32 18.29 12.77
CA ASN A 110 16.85 17.15 13.56
C ASN A 110 15.74 16.26 14.12
N TYR A 111 14.50 16.40 13.63
CA TYR A 111 13.34 15.73 14.21
C TYR A 111 12.60 14.91 13.19
N THR A 112 12.03 13.79 13.64
CA THR A 112 11.20 12.91 12.82
C THR A 112 9.84 12.67 13.47
N SER A 113 8.79 13.07 12.77
CA SER A 113 7.40 12.97 13.23
C SER A 113 6.68 11.77 12.61
N TYR A 114 7.29 10.57 12.64
CA TYR A 114 6.68 9.36 12.05
C TYR A 114 5.27 9.07 12.56
N GLY A 115 5.01 9.26 13.86
CA GLY A 115 3.69 9.04 14.45
C GLY A 115 2.62 9.92 13.82
N GLU A 116 2.94 11.21 13.60
CA GLU A 116 2.05 12.14 12.90
C GLU A 116 1.86 11.73 11.42
N GLY A 117 2.95 11.38 10.73
CA GLY A 117 2.93 10.97 9.33
C GLY A 117 2.08 9.72 9.09
N ILE A 118 2.31 8.67 9.90
CA ILE A 118 1.55 7.42 9.81
C ILE A 118 0.08 7.65 10.17
N LYS A 119 -0.21 8.47 11.19
CA LYS A 119 -1.60 8.81 11.55
C LYS A 119 -2.32 9.51 10.39
N LYS A 120 -1.67 10.45 9.71
CA LYS A 120 -2.22 11.10 8.50
C LYS A 120 -2.42 10.09 7.37
N ALA A 121 -1.44 9.22 7.12
CA ALA A 121 -1.54 8.18 6.10
C ALA A 121 -2.72 7.23 6.34
N LEU A 122 -2.91 6.78 7.57
CA LEU A 122 -4.05 5.95 7.96
C LEU A 122 -5.40 6.69 7.78
N GLY A 123 -5.42 8.00 8.03
CA GLY A 123 -6.59 8.85 7.75
C GLY A 123 -6.90 8.90 6.24
N TYR A 124 -5.90 9.09 5.40
CA TYR A 124 -6.07 9.04 3.94
C TYR A 124 -6.54 7.66 3.46
N CYS A 125 -6.05 6.58 4.05
CA CYS A 125 -6.52 5.22 3.74
C CYS A 125 -8.04 5.08 3.92
N LEU A 126 -8.64 5.68 4.95
CA LEU A 126 -10.09 5.66 5.15
C LEU A 126 -10.83 6.45 4.06
N THR A 127 -10.31 7.60 3.65
CA THR A 127 -10.90 8.40 2.58
C THR A 127 -10.85 7.64 1.25
N MET A 128 -9.67 7.14 0.88
CA MET A 128 -9.47 6.38 -0.36
C MET A 128 -10.29 5.08 -0.39
N LYS A 129 -10.49 4.44 0.77
CA LYS A 129 -11.39 3.28 0.86
C LYS A 129 -12.84 3.64 0.53
N LYS A 130 -13.34 4.78 0.99
CA LYS A 130 -14.68 5.27 0.64
C LYS A 130 -14.82 5.57 -0.86
N GLU A 131 -13.72 5.91 -1.52
CA GLU A 131 -13.63 6.14 -2.95
C GLU A 131 -13.45 4.84 -3.76
N GLY A 132 -13.47 3.68 -3.11
CA GLY A 132 -13.40 2.36 -3.77
C GLY A 132 -11.98 1.81 -3.94
N TYR A 133 -10.96 2.50 -3.44
CA TYR A 133 -9.57 2.02 -3.52
C TYR A 133 -9.27 0.95 -2.46
N ARG A 134 -8.28 0.10 -2.77
CA ARG A 134 -7.63 -0.78 -1.80
C ARG A 134 -6.43 -0.05 -1.18
N PRO A 135 -6.54 0.42 0.08
CA PRO A 135 -5.55 1.31 0.66
C PRO A 135 -4.32 0.58 1.18
N SER A 136 -3.18 1.24 1.06
CA SER A 136 -1.92 0.78 1.62
C SER A 136 -1.02 1.93 2.06
N VAL A 137 -0.08 1.63 2.96
CA VAL A 137 0.91 2.59 3.47
C VAL A 137 2.31 2.03 3.28
N VAL A 138 3.19 2.81 2.68
CA VAL A 138 4.62 2.51 2.57
C VAL A 138 5.41 3.49 3.42
N VAL A 139 6.02 3.01 4.50
CA VAL A 139 6.84 3.81 5.41
C VAL A 139 8.31 3.62 5.03
N ILE A 140 9.00 4.72 4.76
CA ILE A 140 10.36 4.75 4.23
C ILE A 140 11.26 5.56 5.15
N GLY A 141 12.35 4.96 5.59
CA GLY A 141 13.37 5.60 6.41
C GLY A 141 13.82 4.77 7.61
N ASP A 142 14.63 5.37 8.47
CA ASP A 142 15.32 4.67 9.56
C ASP A 142 14.46 4.35 10.79
N LEU A 143 13.22 4.83 10.85
CA LEU A 143 12.31 4.72 11.99
C LEU A 143 12.91 5.26 13.30
N ALA A 144 13.79 6.26 13.21
CA ALA A 144 14.29 6.94 14.38
C ALA A 144 13.18 7.78 15.04
N ASN A 145 13.05 7.64 16.36
CA ASN A 145 12.07 8.39 17.14
C ASN A 145 12.76 9.62 17.75
N GLU A 146 12.85 10.68 16.98
CA GLU A 146 13.49 11.93 17.39
C GLU A 146 12.46 13.06 17.50
N GLY A 147 12.62 13.93 18.52
CA GLY A 147 11.83 15.16 18.66
C GLY A 147 10.61 15.07 19.59
N ILE A 148 9.52 15.72 19.22
CA ILE A 148 8.35 15.94 20.09
C ILE A 148 7.63 14.63 20.35
N LEU A 149 7.52 14.21 21.61
CA LEU A 149 6.94 12.93 22.04
C LEU A 149 5.55 12.65 21.44
N SER A 150 4.67 13.64 21.37
CA SER A 150 3.33 13.49 20.83
C SER A 150 3.28 13.21 19.32
N LYS A 151 4.39 13.45 18.62
CA LYS A 151 4.54 13.21 17.18
C LYS A 151 5.38 11.98 16.84
N GLN A 152 6.02 11.40 17.83
CA GLN A 152 6.84 10.19 17.69
C GLN A 152 5.97 8.97 17.38
N LEU A 153 6.59 7.97 16.77
CA LEU A 153 5.98 6.67 16.56
C LEU A 153 5.83 5.94 17.88
N ASN A 154 4.60 5.73 18.30
CA ASN A 154 4.28 5.01 19.51
C ASN A 154 3.88 3.56 19.17
N TRP A 155 4.77 2.62 19.46
CA TRP A 155 4.60 1.20 19.17
C TRP A 155 3.54 0.51 20.04
N GLU A 156 3.10 1.11 21.14
CA GLU A 156 2.05 0.56 22.00
C GLU A 156 0.66 0.90 21.46
N THR A 157 0.50 2.09 20.87
CA THR A 157 -0.80 2.57 20.37
C THR A 157 -1.02 2.30 18.88
N LEU A 158 0.05 2.20 18.10
CA LEU A 158 -0.05 1.99 16.65
C LEU A 158 -0.83 0.73 16.26
N PRO A 159 -0.64 -0.45 16.89
CA PRO A 159 -1.42 -1.64 16.59
C PRO A 159 -2.93 -1.42 16.76
N GLN A 160 -3.33 -0.73 17.83
CA GLN A 160 -4.73 -0.43 18.08
C GLN A 160 -5.31 0.55 17.05
N ASN A 161 -4.53 1.55 16.64
CA ASN A 161 -4.92 2.48 15.58
C ASN A 161 -5.16 1.73 14.25
N ILE A 162 -4.25 0.85 13.87
CA ILE A 162 -4.37 0.00 12.67
C ILE A 162 -5.62 -0.89 12.77
N LYS A 163 -5.84 -1.54 13.91
CA LYS A 163 -7.03 -2.38 14.15
C LYS A 163 -8.33 -1.60 14.00
N ASN A 164 -8.35 -0.33 14.44
CA ASN A 164 -9.50 0.53 14.24
C ASN A 164 -9.73 0.89 12.76
N ILE A 165 -8.67 1.13 12.00
CA ILE A 165 -8.76 1.38 10.55
C ILE A 165 -9.26 0.13 9.82
N GLN A 166 -8.77 -1.07 10.19
CA GLN A 166 -9.18 -2.33 9.57
C GLN A 166 -10.67 -2.68 9.75
N LYS A 167 -11.37 -2.07 10.69
CA LYS A 167 -12.84 -2.19 10.78
C LYS A 167 -13.54 -1.66 9.53
N TYR A 168 -12.92 -0.70 8.83
CA TYR A 168 -13.46 -0.04 7.65
C TYR A 168 -12.68 -0.38 6.37
N ALA A 169 -11.40 -0.73 6.50
CA ALA A 169 -10.49 -1.11 5.44
C ALA A 169 -9.76 -2.42 5.82
N PRO A 170 -10.45 -3.57 5.83
CA PRO A 170 -9.89 -4.84 6.29
C PRO A 170 -8.72 -5.32 5.43
N GLU A 171 -8.61 -4.87 4.18
CA GLU A 171 -7.54 -5.15 3.24
C GLU A 171 -6.30 -4.26 3.41
N LEU A 172 -6.28 -3.31 4.34
CA LEU A 172 -5.13 -2.43 4.57
C LEU A 172 -3.83 -3.22 4.63
N ALA A 173 -2.90 -2.89 3.74
CA ALA A 173 -1.54 -3.42 3.73
C ALA A 173 -0.54 -2.34 4.15
N MET A 174 0.54 -2.75 4.79
CA MET A 174 1.63 -1.84 5.17
C MET A 174 2.99 -2.43 4.79
N MET A 175 3.86 -1.57 4.31
CA MET A 175 5.24 -1.90 4.02
C MET A 175 6.19 -0.95 4.75
N PHE A 176 7.25 -1.49 5.32
CA PHE A 176 8.31 -0.72 5.99
C PHE A 176 9.64 -1.06 5.31
N VAL A 177 10.31 -0.04 4.79
CA VAL A 177 11.55 -0.20 4.02
C VAL A 177 12.65 0.75 4.50
N TYR A 178 13.90 0.36 4.25
CA TYR A 178 15.11 1.09 4.62
C TYR A 178 15.40 1.20 6.12
N ALA A 179 14.52 0.72 6.98
CA ALA A 179 14.78 0.74 8.41
C ALA A 179 15.85 -0.31 8.81
N PRO A 180 16.62 -0.04 9.87
CA PRO A 180 17.56 -0.99 10.44
C PRO A 180 16.89 -2.31 10.85
N PRO A 181 17.58 -3.47 10.77
CA PRO A 181 16.99 -4.78 11.09
C PRO A 181 16.28 -4.81 12.44
N GLN A 182 16.87 -4.22 13.47
CA GLN A 182 16.29 -4.18 14.84
C GLN A 182 14.94 -3.42 14.85
N LYS A 183 14.80 -2.38 14.04
CA LYS A 183 13.53 -1.64 13.90
C LYS A 183 12.50 -2.46 13.14
N LEU A 184 12.92 -3.17 12.07
CA LEU A 184 12.04 -4.06 11.31
C LEU A 184 11.54 -5.24 12.16
N ASP A 185 12.34 -5.73 13.11
CA ASP A 185 11.91 -6.78 14.05
C ASP A 185 10.85 -6.26 15.03
N ILE A 186 10.98 -5.01 15.51
CA ILE A 186 9.91 -4.35 16.29
C ILE A 186 8.64 -4.22 15.45
N VAL A 187 8.74 -3.77 14.20
CA VAL A 187 7.61 -3.69 13.27
C VAL A 187 6.89 -5.04 13.16
N LYS A 188 7.63 -6.11 12.89
CA LYS A 188 7.05 -7.45 12.78
C LYS A 188 6.37 -7.89 14.07
N THR A 189 7.06 -7.78 15.18
CA THR A 189 6.54 -8.20 16.50
C THR A 189 5.26 -7.46 16.88
N LYS A 190 5.20 -6.16 16.61
CA LYS A 190 4.05 -5.32 17.00
C LYS A 190 2.91 -5.34 15.98
N LEU A 191 3.20 -5.45 14.69
CA LEU A 191 2.17 -5.27 13.65
C LEU A 191 1.72 -6.55 12.96
N ALA A 192 2.53 -7.63 12.93
CA ALA A 192 2.10 -8.88 12.33
C ALA A 192 0.86 -9.50 13.01
N PRO A 193 0.68 -9.41 14.35
CA PRO A 193 -0.52 -9.90 15.00
C PRO A 193 -1.81 -9.18 14.54
N VAL A 194 -1.68 -7.95 14.03
CA VAL A 194 -2.84 -7.13 13.59
C VAL A 194 -3.06 -7.22 12.09
N LEU A 195 -2.00 -7.02 11.29
CA LEU A 195 -2.08 -7.00 9.84
C LEU A 195 -2.09 -8.41 9.22
N GLY A 196 -1.47 -9.37 9.90
CA GLY A 196 -1.14 -10.67 9.31
C GLY A 196 0.11 -10.58 8.41
N GLU A 197 0.77 -11.73 8.22
CA GLU A 197 2.03 -11.81 7.46
C GLU A 197 1.88 -11.48 5.97
N THR A 198 0.68 -11.66 5.41
CA THR A 198 0.41 -11.38 3.99
C THR A 198 0.25 -9.90 3.70
N ARG A 199 -0.13 -9.08 4.69
CA ARG A 199 -0.39 -7.64 4.54
C ARG A 199 0.67 -6.77 5.21
N LEU A 200 1.58 -7.37 5.95
CA LEU A 200 2.76 -6.69 6.49
C LEU A 200 4.01 -7.12 5.72
N VAL A 201 4.65 -6.17 5.07
CA VAL A 201 5.91 -6.40 4.37
C VAL A 201 6.99 -5.56 5.01
N THR A 202 8.16 -6.16 5.24
CA THR A 202 9.34 -5.46 5.74
C THR A 202 10.54 -5.80 4.89
N ALA A 203 11.32 -4.80 4.51
CA ALA A 203 12.53 -5.00 3.72
C ALA A 203 13.64 -4.04 4.15
N ASN A 204 14.86 -4.55 4.23
CA ASN A 204 16.04 -3.72 4.15
C ASN A 204 16.40 -3.42 2.69
N ALA A 205 17.34 -2.53 2.45
CA ALA A 205 17.74 -2.10 1.10
C ALA A 205 18.15 -3.28 0.17
N ALA A 206 18.71 -4.35 0.71
CA ALA A 206 19.16 -5.51 -0.08
C ALA A 206 18.02 -6.46 -0.52
N MET A 207 16.83 -6.34 0.07
CA MET A 207 15.71 -7.27 -0.14
C MET A 207 14.50 -6.62 -0.83
N ILE A 208 14.62 -5.38 -1.29
CA ILE A 208 13.52 -4.56 -1.81
C ILE A 208 12.80 -5.25 -2.96
N ASP A 209 13.50 -5.69 -4.01
CA ASP A 209 12.87 -6.29 -5.21
C ASP A 209 11.99 -7.51 -4.91
N LYS A 210 12.41 -8.35 -3.96
CA LYS A 210 11.62 -9.50 -3.51
C LYS A 210 10.41 -9.06 -2.69
N SER A 211 10.56 -8.00 -1.93
CA SER A 211 9.53 -7.46 -1.06
C SER A 211 8.47 -6.69 -1.83
N ASP A 212 8.83 -6.04 -2.92
CA ASP A 212 7.89 -5.36 -3.83
C ASP A 212 6.86 -6.33 -4.40
N ARG A 213 7.28 -7.52 -4.86
CA ARG A 213 6.37 -8.55 -5.36
C ARG A 213 5.37 -8.99 -4.28
N ARG A 214 5.83 -9.14 -3.02
CA ARG A 214 4.96 -9.48 -1.91
C ARG A 214 3.98 -8.35 -1.59
N PHE A 215 4.46 -7.11 -1.62
CA PHE A 215 3.63 -5.94 -1.38
C PHE A 215 2.60 -5.75 -2.49
N LEU A 216 3.00 -5.83 -3.77
CA LEU A 216 2.08 -5.76 -4.90
C LEU A 216 0.98 -6.83 -4.79
N LYS A 217 1.33 -8.08 -4.47
CA LYS A 217 0.34 -9.13 -4.20
C LYS A 217 -0.59 -8.78 -3.03
N ALA A 218 -0.07 -8.16 -1.96
CA ALA A 218 -0.87 -7.75 -0.81
C ALA A 218 -1.90 -6.67 -1.14
N ILE A 219 -1.60 -5.81 -2.10
CA ILE A 219 -2.52 -4.75 -2.58
C ILE A 219 -3.35 -5.18 -3.79
N GLY A 220 -3.22 -6.44 -4.25
CA GLY A 220 -3.99 -6.99 -5.38
C GLY A 220 -3.42 -6.63 -6.76
N ARG A 221 -2.10 -6.51 -6.86
CA ARG A 221 -1.34 -6.26 -8.09
C ARG A 221 -0.37 -7.39 -8.40
#